data_40c2c183af84714e980a6aa6e0a863d0
#
_entry.id   40c2c183af84714e980a6aa6e0a863d0
#
_cell.length_a   1.000
_cell.length_b   1.000
_cell.length_c   1.000
_cell.angle_alpha   90.00
_cell.angle_beta   90.00
_cell.angle_gamma   90.00
#
_symmetry.space_group_name_H-M   'P 1'
#
loop_
_entity.id
_entity.type
_entity.pdbx_description
1 polymer ?
#
loop_
_entity_poly.entity_id
_entity_poly.type
_entity_poly.pdbx_seq_one_letter_code
_entity_poly.pdbx_strand_id
1 'polypeptide(L)'
;MDSGGPSTFAFQAEVKQLLHLMVHSLYSEREIFLRELISNASDANDRLRFESLARPEWGSTDPELRILVTVDPERRTLSVTDNGIGMSREEVIENLGTIARSGTGEFLEKLTGDQRKDAQLIGQFGVGFYSAFIVADEVTVLSRRADAPADRGVSWISDGRGEYRIETVERQQRGTTVQLKLKENAGEFLEPERLKALIRKYSDHIAFPVRLAGSGHEEETVNRAKALWARPRAEIKDDEYVEFYKALAHDADGPLIWSHNRVEGKREYTSLLYVPATAPFDLWNREAPKGVKLYVQRVFITDQAAQFLPLYLRFIRGVVDSTELALNVSRELLQQDEAIGAMRTALTRRVLDMLERLAEDSTKYATFWSQFGALLKEGLIEDLANRDRLAKLMRFNTTKTASDEQSRSLEQYLGDAKPDQDAIYFLVAESPTAARNSPHLEAFKERGIEVVLLTDRLDEWVMQHLTEHGGKPFKDVRRGMLELDAAKGAEPKAEKQDRERQALLKRVKQVLRERVDEVRVGGRLRQSAACLVLNEHDLGYQMRELLSAAGHKPPAAIPSLELNPEHALVRRLDAESDPARFERLALLLFEQAVLAEGRQLDDPAAFVARLNELLTDLGTQGAK
;
A
#
# COMPACT_ATOMS: atom_id res chain seq x y z
N MET A 1 61.96 8.12 -31.49
CA MET A 1 60.52 7.79 -31.70
C MET A 1 60.08 6.98 -30.50
N ASP A 2 59.48 7.69 -29.56
CA ASP A 2 59.03 7.10 -28.30
C ASP A 2 57.71 6.39 -28.54
N SER A 3 57.71 5.07 -28.43
CA SER A 3 56.53 4.23 -28.62
C SER A 3 55.64 4.35 -27.39
N GLY A 4 54.71 5.28 -27.45
CA GLY A 4 53.72 5.48 -26.41
C GLY A 4 52.81 4.28 -26.21
N GLY A 5 53.20 3.38 -25.30
CA GLY A 5 52.31 2.35 -24.75
C GLY A 5 51.23 2.99 -23.85
N PRO A 6 50.15 2.28 -23.58
CA PRO A 6 49.07 2.80 -22.72
C PRO A 6 49.64 3.11 -21.32
N SER A 7 49.52 4.38 -20.90
CA SER A 7 49.91 4.85 -19.56
C SER A 7 48.70 4.80 -18.65
N THR A 8 48.82 4.16 -17.48
CA THR A 8 47.79 4.11 -16.46
C THR A 8 48.08 5.19 -15.42
N PHE A 9 47.10 6.08 -15.17
CA PHE A 9 47.19 7.12 -14.14
C PHE A 9 46.17 6.84 -13.03
N ALA A 10 46.56 7.10 -11.79
CA ALA A 10 45.64 7.07 -10.66
C ALA A 10 44.81 8.36 -10.62
N PHE A 11 43.51 8.25 -10.25
CA PHE A 11 42.69 9.43 -9.98
C PHE A 11 43.23 10.20 -8.78
N GLN A 12 43.24 11.52 -8.86
CA GLN A 12 43.53 12.42 -7.74
C GLN A 12 42.25 13.02 -7.23
N ALA A 13 42.15 13.24 -5.90
CA ALA A 13 40.95 13.77 -5.28
C ALA A 13 41.24 15.13 -4.64
N GLU A 14 40.37 16.11 -4.93
CA GLU A 14 40.29 17.42 -4.24
C GLU A 14 39.49 17.23 -2.94
N VAL A 15 40.16 17.00 -1.82
CA VAL A 15 39.55 16.68 -0.51
C VAL A 15 38.55 17.73 -0.07
N LYS A 16 38.84 19.02 -0.28
CA LYS A 16 37.92 20.12 0.09
C LYS A 16 36.61 20.08 -0.67
N GLN A 17 36.66 19.79 -1.97
CA GLN A 17 35.46 19.65 -2.82
C GLN A 17 34.67 18.40 -2.46
N LEU A 18 35.33 17.29 -2.17
CA LEU A 18 34.67 16.06 -1.73
C LEU A 18 33.93 16.28 -0.41
N LEU A 19 34.55 16.88 0.59
CA LEU A 19 33.90 17.23 1.83
C LEU A 19 32.72 18.18 1.63
N HIS A 20 32.87 19.19 0.77
CA HIS A 20 31.77 20.09 0.43
C HIS A 20 30.56 19.36 -0.19
N LEU A 21 30.82 18.45 -1.15
CA LEU A 21 29.78 17.64 -1.76
C LEU A 21 29.10 16.71 -0.74
N MET A 22 29.88 16.08 0.15
CA MET A 22 29.35 15.21 1.19
C MET A 22 28.48 15.95 2.20
N VAL A 23 28.87 17.17 2.58
CA VAL A 23 28.14 18.00 3.55
C VAL A 23 26.88 18.61 2.93
N HIS A 24 26.91 19.00 1.64
CA HIS A 24 25.83 19.80 1.03
C HIS A 24 24.98 19.08 0.01
N SER A 25 25.39 17.91 -0.49
CA SER A 25 24.68 17.21 -1.58
C SER A 25 24.31 15.77 -1.27
N LEU A 26 24.91 15.17 -0.24
CA LEU A 26 24.70 13.77 0.07
C LEU A 26 23.41 13.52 0.87
N TYR A 27 23.05 14.46 1.75
CA TYR A 27 21.92 14.34 2.66
C TYR A 27 20.86 15.40 2.34
N SER A 28 19.61 14.95 2.19
CA SER A 28 18.47 15.85 1.92
C SER A 28 18.03 16.59 3.18
N GLU A 29 18.13 15.93 4.34
CA GLU A 29 17.66 16.45 5.63
C GLU A 29 18.83 16.73 6.58
N ARG A 30 18.85 17.94 7.18
CA ARG A 30 19.92 18.34 8.10
C ARG A 30 19.95 17.51 9.39
N GLU A 31 18.79 17.05 9.85
CA GLU A 31 18.62 16.31 11.12
C GLU A 31 19.28 14.94 11.14
N ILE A 32 19.70 14.43 9.99
CA ILE A 32 20.35 13.11 9.83
C ILE A 32 21.70 13.05 10.58
N PHE A 33 22.36 14.18 10.83
CA PHE A 33 23.61 14.18 11.60
C PHE A 33 23.47 13.48 12.96
N LEU A 34 22.34 13.68 13.65
CA LEU A 34 22.12 13.08 14.96
C LEU A 34 21.94 11.55 14.84
N ARG A 35 21.24 11.08 13.83
CA ARG A 35 21.12 9.64 13.51
C ARG A 35 22.48 9.00 13.30
N GLU A 36 23.33 9.62 12.49
CA GLU A 36 24.64 9.08 12.16
C GLU A 36 25.57 9.06 13.39
N LEU A 37 25.57 10.11 14.20
CA LEU A 37 26.41 10.15 15.42
C LEU A 37 25.94 9.13 16.47
N ILE A 38 24.63 8.97 16.67
CA ILE A 38 24.08 7.96 17.59
C ILE A 38 24.37 6.55 17.06
N SER A 39 24.28 6.33 15.75
CA SER A 39 24.62 5.03 15.12
C SER A 39 26.08 4.68 15.31
N ASN A 40 27.00 5.62 15.13
CA ASN A 40 28.43 5.41 15.38
C ASN A 40 28.72 5.12 16.86
N ALA A 41 28.04 5.81 17.78
CA ALA A 41 28.13 5.56 19.21
C ALA A 41 27.59 4.15 19.58
N SER A 42 26.51 3.71 18.92
CA SER A 42 25.99 2.36 19.08
C SER A 42 27.00 1.31 18.60
N ASP A 43 27.62 1.51 17.44
CA ASP A 43 28.66 0.61 16.91
C ASP A 43 29.87 0.49 17.85
N ALA A 44 30.29 1.63 18.44
CA ALA A 44 31.38 1.62 19.42
C ALA A 44 31.05 0.82 20.68
N ASN A 45 29.79 0.88 21.14
CA ASN A 45 29.29 0.09 22.27
C ASN A 45 29.19 -1.40 21.91
N ASP A 46 28.66 -1.74 20.71
CA ASP A 46 28.58 -3.12 20.24
C ASP A 46 29.98 -3.75 20.08
N ARG A 47 30.92 -3.00 19.54
CA ARG A 47 32.30 -3.45 19.42
C ARG A 47 32.91 -3.73 20.79
N LEU A 48 32.73 -2.85 21.78
CA LEU A 48 33.21 -3.11 23.15
C LEU A 48 32.54 -4.34 23.74
N ARG A 49 31.24 -4.48 23.61
CA ARG A 49 30.49 -5.66 24.08
C ARG A 49 31.08 -6.95 23.51
N PHE A 50 31.36 -6.95 22.21
CA PHE A 50 31.93 -8.10 21.52
C PHE A 50 33.38 -8.39 21.95
N GLU A 51 34.26 -7.38 21.95
CA GLU A 51 35.66 -7.55 22.35
C GLU A 51 35.80 -7.91 23.84
N SER A 52 34.86 -7.48 24.70
CA SER A 52 34.81 -7.84 26.12
C SER A 52 34.48 -9.31 26.38
N LEU A 53 33.95 -10.06 25.40
CA LEU A 53 33.80 -11.52 25.54
C LEU A 53 35.15 -12.24 25.69
N ALA A 54 36.18 -11.70 25.00
CA ALA A 54 37.54 -12.21 25.09
C ALA A 54 38.38 -11.51 26.19
N ARG A 55 37.98 -10.32 26.63
CA ARG A 55 38.70 -9.43 27.56
C ARG A 55 37.73 -8.77 28.54
N PRO A 56 37.19 -9.50 29.52
CA PRO A 56 36.14 -9.01 30.43
C PRO A 56 36.54 -7.75 31.23
N GLU A 57 37.81 -7.53 31.46
CA GLU A 57 38.32 -6.35 32.15
C GLU A 57 38.02 -5.01 31.44
N TRP A 58 37.83 -5.03 30.10
CA TRP A 58 37.51 -3.82 29.35
C TRP A 58 36.11 -3.30 29.61
N GLY A 59 35.16 -4.19 29.95
CA GLY A 59 33.80 -3.84 30.30
C GLY A 59 33.54 -3.57 31.76
N SER A 60 34.44 -3.98 32.67
CA SER A 60 34.19 -4.04 34.12
C SER A 60 34.09 -2.67 34.82
N THR A 61 34.78 -1.62 34.30
CA THR A 61 34.87 -0.31 34.95
C THR A 61 33.58 0.51 34.85
N ASP A 62 32.81 0.36 33.77
CA ASP A 62 31.50 0.98 33.54
C ASP A 62 30.64 0.00 32.72
N PRO A 63 29.95 -0.93 33.41
CA PRO A 63 29.28 -2.05 32.73
C PRO A 63 28.01 -1.66 31.99
N GLU A 64 27.37 -0.54 32.32
CA GLU A 64 26.17 -0.07 31.64
C GLU A 64 26.54 0.72 30.39
N LEU A 65 26.50 0.05 29.22
CA LEU A 65 26.71 0.71 27.93
C LEU A 65 25.55 1.65 27.60
N ARG A 66 25.86 2.90 27.27
CA ARG A 66 24.88 3.94 27.00
C ARG A 66 25.41 4.98 26.01
N ILE A 67 24.51 5.78 25.50
CA ILE A 67 24.79 6.95 24.66
C ILE A 67 24.19 8.15 25.36
N LEU A 68 25.01 9.20 25.60
CA LEU A 68 24.58 10.43 26.26
C LEU A 68 24.61 11.57 25.25
N VAL A 69 23.49 12.24 25.05
CA VAL A 69 23.37 13.47 24.28
C VAL A 69 23.26 14.63 25.26
N THR A 70 24.15 15.62 25.15
CA THR A 70 24.14 16.81 26.03
C THR A 70 24.06 18.07 25.22
N VAL A 71 23.33 19.07 25.73
CA VAL A 71 23.24 20.40 25.13
C VAL A 71 23.64 21.49 26.09
N ASP A 72 24.40 22.46 25.59
CA ASP A 72 24.73 23.70 26.27
C ASP A 72 24.34 24.89 25.37
N PRO A 73 23.16 25.50 25.61
CA PRO A 73 22.67 26.62 24.81
C PRO A 73 23.55 27.87 24.89
N GLU A 74 24.21 28.12 26.03
CA GLU A 74 25.05 29.30 26.20
C GLU A 74 26.32 29.25 25.33
N ARG A 75 26.93 28.05 25.25
CA ARG A 75 28.08 27.79 24.38
C ARG A 75 27.69 27.37 22.97
N ARG A 76 26.41 27.17 22.74
CA ARG A 76 25.86 26.65 21.48
C ARG A 76 26.51 25.31 21.08
N THR A 77 26.65 24.41 22.05
CA THR A 77 27.27 23.12 21.82
C THR A 77 26.25 21.98 22.03
N LEU A 78 26.36 20.97 21.19
CA LEU A 78 25.69 19.67 21.31
C LEU A 78 26.78 18.61 21.34
N SER A 79 26.69 17.65 22.26
CA SER A 79 27.67 16.56 22.34
C SER A 79 26.93 15.21 22.31
N VAL A 80 27.50 14.22 21.60
CA VAL A 80 27.10 12.82 21.65
C VAL A 80 28.27 12.03 22.21
N THR A 81 28.05 11.35 23.34
CA THR A 81 29.06 10.59 24.07
C THR A 81 28.65 9.14 24.19
N ASP A 82 29.54 8.22 23.83
CA ASP A 82 29.46 6.79 24.14
C ASP A 82 30.50 6.42 25.21
N ASN A 83 30.24 5.33 25.93
CA ASN A 83 31.20 4.66 26.81
C ASN A 83 31.68 3.33 26.21
N GLY A 84 31.74 3.27 24.87
CA GLY A 84 32.14 2.10 24.08
C GLY A 84 33.68 1.90 24.05
N ILE A 85 34.14 1.25 22.96
CA ILE A 85 35.54 0.84 22.79
C ILE A 85 36.51 2.02 22.72
N GLY A 86 36.06 3.21 22.25
CA GLY A 86 36.93 4.35 21.97
C GLY A 86 37.94 4.12 20.85
N MET A 87 38.84 5.08 20.64
CA MET A 87 39.86 5.05 19.59
C MET A 87 41.23 5.45 20.13
N SER A 88 42.27 4.79 19.63
CA SER A 88 43.66 5.24 19.80
C SER A 88 43.96 6.44 18.89
N ARG A 89 45.13 7.05 19.08
CA ARG A 89 45.58 8.16 18.22
C ARG A 89 45.70 7.76 16.74
N GLU A 90 46.21 6.59 16.51
CA GLU A 90 46.38 6.00 15.16
C GLU A 90 45.02 5.75 14.55
N GLU A 91 44.08 5.15 15.28
CA GLU A 91 42.71 4.90 14.82
C GLU A 91 41.95 6.22 14.54
N VAL A 92 42.13 7.28 15.32
CA VAL A 92 41.56 8.61 15.06
C VAL A 92 42.09 9.19 13.74
N ILE A 93 43.42 9.14 13.52
CA ILE A 93 44.04 9.59 12.25
C ILE A 93 43.49 8.78 11.07
N GLU A 94 43.37 7.49 11.23
CA GLU A 94 42.92 6.56 10.18
C GLU A 94 41.45 6.73 9.85
N ASN A 95 40.57 6.75 10.85
CA ASN A 95 39.11 6.72 10.68
C ASN A 95 38.49 8.12 10.49
N LEU A 96 39.06 9.18 11.08
CA LEU A 96 38.55 10.55 10.94
C LEU A 96 39.39 11.41 9.99
N GLY A 97 40.61 11.01 9.70
CA GLY A 97 41.49 11.70 8.76
C GLY A 97 41.38 11.18 7.31
N THR A 98 40.72 10.06 7.07
CA THR A 98 40.53 9.48 5.75
C THR A 98 39.05 9.40 5.40
N ILE A 99 38.64 10.12 4.35
CA ILE A 99 37.25 10.12 3.89
C ILE A 99 36.87 8.75 3.34
N ALA A 100 35.62 8.29 3.64
CA ALA A 100 35.08 6.99 3.23
C ALA A 100 35.86 5.78 3.78
N ARG A 101 36.56 5.93 4.89
CA ARG A 101 37.14 4.83 5.65
C ARG A 101 36.31 4.53 6.90
N SER A 102 35.96 3.27 7.09
CA SER A 102 35.12 2.81 8.21
C SER A 102 35.87 1.78 9.04
N GLY A 103 36.19 2.14 10.30
CA GLY A 103 36.70 1.17 11.28
C GLY A 103 35.68 0.08 11.63
N THR A 104 34.40 0.36 11.48
CA THR A 104 33.30 -0.60 11.59
C THR A 104 33.33 -1.60 10.44
N GLY A 105 33.55 -1.12 9.19
CA GLY A 105 33.69 -1.99 8.00
C GLY A 105 34.87 -2.94 8.14
N GLU A 106 36.04 -2.43 8.53
CA GLU A 106 37.24 -3.26 8.75
C GLU A 106 37.08 -4.29 9.88
N PHE A 107 36.30 -3.96 10.91
CA PHE A 107 35.98 -4.89 11.99
C PHE A 107 35.05 -6.01 11.49
N LEU A 108 34.02 -5.68 10.69
CA LEU A 108 33.11 -6.66 10.07
C LEU A 108 33.84 -7.64 9.14
N GLU A 109 34.86 -7.20 8.42
CA GLU A 109 35.67 -8.09 7.57
C GLU A 109 36.47 -9.12 8.37
N LYS A 110 36.84 -8.81 9.61
CA LYS A 110 37.58 -9.70 10.51
C LYS A 110 36.68 -10.73 11.20
N LEU A 111 35.38 -10.49 11.24
CA LEU A 111 34.41 -11.42 11.84
C LEU A 111 34.02 -12.52 10.85
N THR A 112 33.93 -13.75 11.36
CA THR A 112 33.57 -14.93 10.56
C THR A 112 32.33 -15.63 11.09
N GLY A 113 31.55 -16.24 10.19
CA GLY A 113 30.39 -17.08 10.55
C GLY A 113 29.34 -16.36 11.38
N ASP A 114 28.92 -17.00 12.50
CA ASP A 114 27.87 -16.48 13.36
C ASP A 114 28.24 -15.17 14.06
N GLN A 115 29.53 -14.93 14.30
CA GLN A 115 30.00 -13.69 14.91
C GLN A 115 29.63 -12.44 14.08
N ARG A 116 29.69 -12.55 12.75
CA ARG A 116 29.29 -11.48 11.84
C ARG A 116 27.80 -11.19 11.90
N LYS A 117 26.99 -12.22 12.13
CA LYS A 117 25.53 -12.10 12.28
C LYS A 117 25.11 -11.46 13.61
N ASP A 118 25.87 -11.74 14.67
CA ASP A 118 25.62 -11.19 16.00
C ASP A 118 26.07 -9.72 16.14
N ALA A 119 27.01 -9.27 15.32
CA ALA A 119 27.49 -7.89 15.30
C ALA A 119 26.54 -7.00 14.49
N GLN A 120 25.70 -6.22 15.19
CA GLN A 120 24.72 -5.31 14.61
C GLN A 120 25.32 -3.93 14.28
N LEU A 121 26.38 -3.92 13.47
CA LEU A 121 27.15 -2.72 13.17
C LEU A 121 26.57 -1.96 11.96
N ILE A 122 26.32 -0.67 12.13
CA ILE A 122 25.56 0.18 11.22
C ILE A 122 26.46 0.99 10.29
N GLY A 123 27.57 1.52 10.80
CA GLY A 123 28.44 2.54 10.16
C GLY A 123 29.45 1.99 9.14
N GLN A 124 29.00 1.36 8.05
CA GLN A 124 29.89 0.67 7.10
C GLN A 124 30.57 1.60 6.07
N PHE A 125 30.02 2.76 5.76
CA PHE A 125 30.48 3.64 4.65
C PHE A 125 31.57 4.64 5.03
N GLY A 126 31.81 4.91 6.32
CA GLY A 126 32.82 5.86 6.77
C GLY A 126 32.56 7.33 6.40
N VAL A 127 31.33 7.69 6.08
CA VAL A 127 30.91 9.04 5.68
C VAL A 127 29.95 9.70 6.66
N GLY A 128 29.22 8.91 7.46
CA GLY A 128 28.18 9.41 8.36
C GLY A 128 28.68 10.45 9.38
N PHE A 129 29.92 10.32 9.86
CA PHE A 129 30.54 11.29 10.77
C PHE A 129 30.58 12.70 10.20
N TYR A 130 30.88 12.86 8.91
CA TYR A 130 30.99 14.19 8.29
C TYR A 130 29.66 14.93 8.15
N SER A 131 28.52 14.26 8.35
CA SER A 131 27.20 14.91 8.45
C SER A 131 27.15 15.94 9.60
N ALA A 132 27.99 15.79 10.61
CA ALA A 132 28.13 16.77 11.70
C ALA A 132 28.41 18.19 11.18
N PHE A 133 29.18 18.35 10.11
CA PHE A 133 29.50 19.64 9.51
C PHE A 133 28.33 20.31 8.77
N ILE A 134 27.23 19.63 8.58
CA ILE A 134 26.00 20.24 8.07
C ILE A 134 25.50 21.29 9.06
N VAL A 135 25.58 20.99 10.36
CA VAL A 135 25.04 21.80 11.46
C VAL A 135 26.10 22.49 12.33
N ALA A 136 27.37 22.08 12.24
CA ALA A 136 28.43 22.58 13.07
C ALA A 136 29.47 23.42 12.29
N ASP A 137 29.95 24.48 12.90
CA ASP A 137 31.11 25.25 12.43
C ASP A 137 32.45 24.61 12.84
N GLU A 138 32.46 23.87 13.94
CA GLU A 138 33.61 23.15 14.46
C GLU A 138 33.14 21.84 15.12
N VAL A 139 33.89 20.79 14.92
CA VAL A 139 33.68 19.47 15.55
C VAL A 139 34.92 19.09 16.34
N THR A 140 34.72 18.80 17.63
CA THR A 140 35.77 18.28 18.53
C THR A 140 35.44 16.82 18.87
N VAL A 141 36.40 15.92 18.66
CA VAL A 141 36.29 14.51 19.06
C VAL A 141 37.28 14.22 20.16
N LEU A 142 36.79 13.81 21.32
CA LEU A 142 37.57 13.35 22.45
C LEU A 142 37.42 11.85 22.60
N SER A 143 38.48 11.08 22.49
CA SER A 143 38.41 9.62 22.56
C SER A 143 39.52 9.02 23.42
N ARG A 144 39.20 7.92 24.10
CA ARG A 144 40.18 7.05 24.76
C ARG A 144 39.75 5.59 24.57
N ARG A 145 40.67 4.80 24.01
CA ARG A 145 40.45 3.38 23.80
C ARG A 145 40.37 2.63 25.13
N ALA A 146 39.57 1.56 25.20
CA ALA A 146 39.32 0.80 26.43
C ALA A 146 40.56 0.18 27.06
N ASP A 147 41.58 -0.18 26.26
CA ASP A 147 42.87 -0.73 26.68
C ASP A 147 43.95 0.34 27.00
N ALA A 148 43.66 1.62 26.74
CA ALA A 148 44.63 2.69 26.94
C ALA A 148 44.50 3.31 28.33
N PRO A 149 45.65 3.73 28.96
CA PRO A 149 45.63 4.48 30.22
C PRO A 149 45.06 5.88 30.04
N ALA A 150 44.75 6.56 31.15
CA ALA A 150 44.06 7.85 31.14
C ALA A 150 44.86 8.98 30.44
N ASP A 151 46.16 8.92 30.46
CA ASP A 151 47.09 9.90 29.83
C ASP A 151 47.25 9.72 28.31
N ARG A 152 46.58 8.71 27.72
CA ARG A 152 46.56 8.39 26.29
C ARG A 152 45.25 8.75 25.59
N GLY A 153 44.45 9.61 26.18
CA GLY A 153 43.29 10.18 25.49
C GLY A 153 43.72 11.04 24.30
N VAL A 154 42.83 11.21 23.35
CA VAL A 154 43.08 11.93 22.08
C VAL A 154 41.99 13.00 21.89
N SER A 155 42.43 14.21 21.53
CA SER A 155 41.58 15.29 21.06
C SER A 155 41.85 15.53 19.58
N TRP A 156 40.78 15.52 18.76
CA TRP A 156 40.79 15.83 17.35
C TRP A 156 39.81 16.96 17.07
N ILE A 157 40.23 18.00 16.35
CA ILE A 157 39.43 19.20 16.09
C ILE A 157 39.52 19.55 14.60
N SER A 158 38.38 19.85 13.98
CA SER A 158 38.30 20.31 12.59
C SER A 158 37.10 21.25 12.37
N ASP A 159 37.24 22.15 11.40
CA ASP A 159 36.16 22.98 10.85
C ASP A 159 35.53 22.41 9.58
N GLY A 160 35.91 21.19 9.17
CA GLY A 160 35.42 20.53 7.96
C GLY A 160 35.94 21.08 6.63
N ARG A 161 36.98 21.96 6.67
CA ARG A 161 37.55 22.59 5.46
C ARG A 161 38.82 21.89 4.94
N GLY A 162 39.05 20.66 5.38
CA GLY A 162 40.12 19.80 4.86
C GLY A 162 41.36 19.73 5.74
N GLU A 163 41.36 20.38 6.91
CA GLU A 163 42.43 20.29 7.89
C GLU A 163 41.87 19.90 9.26
N TYR A 164 42.70 19.26 10.09
CA TYR A 164 42.37 18.93 11.46
C TYR A 164 43.61 19.04 12.36
N ARG A 165 43.36 19.25 13.66
CA ARG A 165 44.40 19.20 14.71
C ARG A 165 44.18 17.97 15.55
N ILE A 166 45.26 17.37 16.04
CA ILE A 166 45.24 16.22 16.92
C ILE A 166 46.23 16.37 18.05
N GLU A 167 45.77 16.17 19.29
CA GLU A 167 46.56 16.31 20.50
C GLU A 167 46.33 15.10 21.42
N THR A 168 47.34 14.75 22.23
CA THR A 168 47.17 13.79 23.31
C THR A 168 46.69 14.54 24.54
N VAL A 169 45.63 14.04 25.18
CA VAL A 169 44.99 14.67 26.33
C VAL A 169 44.73 13.64 27.44
N GLU A 170 44.66 14.10 28.68
CA GLU A 170 44.21 13.24 29.77
C GLU A 170 42.68 13.05 29.70
N ARG A 171 42.22 11.81 29.70
CA ARG A 171 40.80 11.46 29.71
C ARG A 171 40.57 10.22 30.58
N GLN A 172 39.84 10.39 31.69
CA GLN A 172 39.58 9.34 32.65
C GLN A 172 38.61 8.29 32.13
N GLN A 173 37.63 8.69 31.34
CA GLN A 173 36.58 7.79 30.81
C GLN A 173 36.99 7.20 29.47
N ARG A 174 36.75 5.88 29.25
CA ARG A 174 36.83 5.26 27.92
C ARG A 174 35.70 5.75 27.04
N GLY A 175 35.76 5.43 25.75
CA GLY A 175 34.73 5.78 24.76
C GLY A 175 35.03 7.08 24.04
N THR A 176 34.04 7.60 23.32
CA THR A 176 34.19 8.77 22.46
C THR A 176 33.12 9.82 22.75
N THR A 177 33.53 11.08 22.75
CA THR A 177 32.64 12.26 22.78
C THR A 177 32.84 13.03 21.49
N VAL A 178 31.78 13.23 20.73
CA VAL A 178 31.73 14.12 19.56
C VAL A 178 30.98 15.37 19.97
N GLN A 179 31.68 16.50 20.07
CA GLN A 179 31.13 17.79 20.42
C GLN A 179 31.02 18.69 19.19
N LEU A 180 29.87 19.25 18.97
CA LEU A 180 29.51 20.12 17.85
C LEU A 180 29.35 21.55 18.35
N LYS A 181 30.09 22.51 17.81
CA LYS A 181 29.78 23.92 17.94
C LYS A 181 28.83 24.32 16.83
N LEU A 182 27.56 24.49 17.16
CA LEU A 182 26.49 24.64 16.17
C LEU A 182 26.54 26.00 15.45
N LYS A 183 26.24 25.97 14.16
CA LYS A 183 26.05 27.14 13.29
C LYS A 183 24.90 28.02 13.80
N GLU A 184 24.89 29.32 13.44
CA GLU A 184 23.80 30.22 13.83
C GLU A 184 22.42 29.75 13.40
N ASN A 185 22.32 29.18 12.20
CA ASN A 185 21.08 28.68 11.63
C ASN A 185 20.72 27.27 12.08
N ALA A 186 21.39 26.68 13.07
CA ALA A 186 21.18 25.35 13.62
C ALA A 186 20.69 25.38 15.09
N GLY A 187 20.15 26.52 15.55
CA GLY A 187 19.67 26.71 16.93
C GLY A 187 18.54 25.77 17.34
N GLU A 188 17.76 25.27 16.41
CA GLU A 188 16.70 24.27 16.68
C GLU A 188 17.23 22.99 17.37
N PHE A 189 18.48 22.62 17.12
CA PHE A 189 19.12 21.44 17.72
C PHE A 189 19.68 21.68 19.14
N LEU A 190 19.47 22.85 19.70
CA LEU A 190 19.70 23.13 21.11
C LEU A 190 18.44 22.94 21.97
N GLU A 191 17.28 22.74 21.33
CA GLU A 191 16.02 22.55 22.01
C GLU A 191 15.85 21.08 22.43
N PRO A 192 15.70 20.76 23.73
CA PRO A 192 15.59 19.37 24.21
C PRO A 192 14.42 18.60 23.58
N GLU A 193 13.26 19.22 23.39
CA GLU A 193 12.10 18.55 22.82
C GLU A 193 12.31 18.19 21.34
N ARG A 194 13.01 19.03 20.58
CA ARG A 194 13.41 18.72 19.20
C ARG A 194 14.34 17.51 19.16
N LEU A 195 15.32 17.45 20.04
CA LEU A 195 16.24 16.31 20.13
C LEU A 195 15.52 15.02 20.55
N LYS A 196 14.61 15.11 21.54
CA LYS A 196 13.78 13.95 21.92
C LYS A 196 12.98 13.42 20.73
N ALA A 197 12.35 14.31 19.96
CA ALA A 197 11.60 13.92 18.77
C ALA A 197 12.50 13.24 17.74
N LEU A 198 13.70 13.74 17.49
CA LEU A 198 14.66 13.15 16.55
C LEU A 198 15.20 11.80 17.03
N ILE A 199 15.56 11.68 18.32
CA ILE A 199 16.01 10.40 18.90
C ILE A 199 14.92 9.35 18.78
N ARG A 200 13.67 9.69 19.11
CA ARG A 200 12.53 8.78 18.96
C ARG A 200 12.24 8.43 17.49
N LYS A 201 12.42 9.38 16.58
CA LYS A 201 12.19 9.11 15.14
C LYS A 201 13.20 8.12 14.57
N TYR A 202 14.49 8.35 14.81
CA TYR A 202 15.57 7.63 14.12
C TYR A 202 16.22 6.51 14.94
N SER A 203 16.22 6.62 16.27
CA SER A 203 17.04 5.80 17.15
C SER A 203 16.27 5.14 18.29
N ASP A 204 14.92 5.10 18.21
CA ASP A 204 14.06 4.59 19.28
C ASP A 204 14.36 3.13 19.64
N HIS A 205 14.81 2.34 18.67
CA HIS A 205 15.00 0.90 18.77
C HIS A 205 16.47 0.46 18.78
N ILE A 206 17.41 1.38 18.87
CA ILE A 206 18.83 1.08 19.07
C ILE A 206 19.01 0.32 20.39
N ALA A 207 19.89 -0.68 20.40
CA ALA A 207 20.03 -1.62 21.52
C ALA A 207 20.50 -1.00 22.85
N PHE A 208 21.02 0.21 22.82
CA PHE A 208 21.55 0.91 23.99
C PHE A 208 20.65 2.09 24.41
N PRO A 209 20.54 2.37 25.73
CA PRO A 209 19.81 3.54 26.18
C PRO A 209 20.47 4.83 25.66
N VAL A 210 19.67 5.68 25.00
CA VAL A 210 20.05 7.02 24.60
C VAL A 210 19.48 7.98 25.63
N ARG A 211 20.37 8.62 26.40
CA ARG A 211 20.02 9.58 27.45
C ARG A 211 20.21 10.99 26.94
N LEU A 212 19.32 11.89 27.32
CA LEU A 212 19.40 13.31 27.04
C LEU A 212 19.59 14.07 28.34
N ALA A 213 20.62 14.94 28.40
CA ALA A 213 20.84 15.87 29.50
C ALA A 213 20.93 17.31 28.97
N GLY A 214 20.20 18.23 29.58
CA GLY A 214 20.28 19.67 29.31
C GLY A 214 20.94 20.41 30.47
N SER A 215 21.27 21.68 30.30
CA SER A 215 21.79 22.53 31.36
C SER A 215 20.82 22.59 32.56
N GLY A 216 21.17 21.90 33.65
CA GLY A 216 20.37 21.90 34.89
C GLY A 216 19.23 20.86 34.95
N HIS A 217 19.14 19.94 34.00
CA HIS A 217 18.16 18.86 34.02
C HIS A 217 18.83 17.52 34.29
N GLU A 218 18.11 16.62 35.02
CA GLU A 218 18.53 15.24 35.22
C GLU A 218 18.55 14.47 33.87
N GLU A 219 19.41 13.47 33.76
CA GLU A 219 19.49 12.59 32.59
C GLU A 219 18.17 11.81 32.40
N GLU A 220 17.57 11.95 31.25
CA GLU A 220 16.34 11.21 30.86
C GLU A 220 16.65 10.21 29.74
N THR A 221 16.25 8.95 29.89
CA THR A 221 16.31 7.98 28.80
C THR A 221 15.17 8.24 27.81
N VAL A 222 15.51 8.55 26.56
CA VAL A 222 14.57 9.01 25.54
C VAL A 222 14.06 7.88 24.67
N ASN A 223 14.91 6.92 24.33
CA ASN A 223 14.57 5.80 23.46
C ASN A 223 14.05 4.58 24.24
N ARG A 224 13.32 3.68 23.56
CA ARG A 224 12.82 2.44 24.14
C ARG A 224 13.89 1.35 24.28
N ALA A 225 14.99 1.46 23.56
CA ALA A 225 16.14 0.56 23.55
C ALA A 225 15.80 -0.94 23.30
N LYS A 226 14.57 -1.26 22.92
CA LYS A 226 14.10 -2.62 22.65
C LYS A 226 13.20 -2.61 21.42
N ALA A 227 13.66 -3.21 20.35
CA ALA A 227 12.84 -3.47 19.17
C ALA A 227 11.96 -4.70 19.45
N LEU A 228 10.64 -4.54 19.51
CA LEU A 228 9.71 -5.65 19.74
C LEU A 228 9.93 -6.77 18.73
N TRP A 229 10.09 -6.42 17.46
CA TRP A 229 10.28 -7.38 16.36
C TRP A 229 11.62 -8.11 16.38
N ALA A 230 12.60 -7.64 17.16
CA ALA A 230 13.88 -8.32 17.31
C ALA A 230 13.88 -9.40 18.42
N ARG A 231 12.81 -9.43 19.24
CA ARG A 231 12.65 -10.43 20.30
C ARG A 231 12.10 -11.74 19.73
N PRO A 232 12.46 -12.90 20.34
CA PRO A 232 11.85 -14.18 20.03
C PRO A 232 10.32 -14.11 20.20
N ARG A 233 9.57 -14.58 19.21
CA ARG A 233 8.09 -14.54 19.23
C ARG A 233 7.49 -15.19 20.48
N ALA A 234 8.12 -16.27 20.99
CA ALA A 234 7.66 -17.00 22.18
C ALA A 234 7.72 -16.16 23.48
N GLU A 235 8.49 -15.09 23.50
CA GLU A 235 8.65 -14.20 24.65
C GLU A 235 7.75 -12.96 24.60
N ILE A 236 6.98 -12.78 23.53
CA ILE A 236 6.14 -11.61 23.32
C ILE A 236 4.69 -11.99 23.51
N LYS A 237 3.99 -11.26 24.38
CA LYS A 237 2.56 -11.43 24.63
C LYS A 237 1.74 -10.66 23.58
N ASP A 238 0.51 -11.10 23.35
CA ASP A 238 -0.41 -10.48 22.40
C ASP A 238 -0.68 -9.00 22.73
N ASP A 239 -0.79 -8.65 24.02
CA ASP A 239 -0.97 -7.26 24.46
C ASP A 239 0.21 -6.36 24.04
N GLU A 240 1.44 -6.87 24.05
CA GLU A 240 2.63 -6.13 23.62
C GLU A 240 2.58 -5.83 22.11
N TYR A 241 2.06 -6.78 21.30
CA TYR A 241 1.84 -6.55 19.86
C TYR A 241 0.77 -5.48 19.62
N VAL A 242 -0.31 -5.50 20.38
CA VAL A 242 -1.40 -4.51 20.26
C VAL A 242 -0.93 -3.12 20.68
N GLU A 243 -0.23 -2.99 21.81
CA GLU A 243 0.31 -1.70 22.27
C GLU A 243 1.38 -1.15 21.31
N PHE A 244 2.21 -2.03 20.76
CA PHE A 244 3.17 -1.62 19.72
C PHE A 244 2.46 -1.10 18.46
N TYR A 245 1.40 -1.78 18.00
CA TYR A 245 0.61 -1.33 16.87
C TYR A 245 0.00 0.06 17.12
N LYS A 246 -0.63 0.27 18.27
CA LYS A 246 -1.24 1.57 18.63
C LYS A 246 -0.23 2.70 18.58
N ALA A 247 0.97 2.45 19.12
CA ALA A 247 2.06 3.43 19.08
C ALA A 247 2.61 3.67 17.66
N LEU A 248 2.68 2.59 16.84
CA LEU A 248 3.22 2.65 15.47
C LEU A 248 2.28 3.36 14.50
N ALA A 249 0.98 3.04 14.59
CA ALA A 249 -0.07 3.51 13.69
C ALA A 249 -0.73 4.80 14.18
N HIS A 250 -0.46 5.24 15.42
CA HIS A 250 -1.16 6.33 16.11
C HIS A 250 -2.67 6.09 16.14
N ASP A 251 -3.05 4.84 16.37
CA ASP A 251 -4.43 4.34 16.39
C ASP A 251 -4.85 3.99 17.82
N ALA A 252 -6.06 4.33 18.21
CA ALA A 252 -6.60 3.97 19.52
C ALA A 252 -7.13 2.54 19.53
N ASP A 253 -7.57 2.03 18.37
CA ASP A 253 -8.09 0.69 18.20
C ASP A 253 -6.95 -0.33 18.03
N GLY A 254 -7.23 -1.59 18.37
CA GLY A 254 -6.29 -2.68 18.11
C GLY A 254 -6.35 -3.16 16.65
N PRO A 255 -5.34 -3.88 16.18
CA PRO A 255 -5.33 -4.47 14.85
C PRO A 255 -6.28 -5.68 14.78
N LEU A 256 -6.81 -5.98 13.58
CA LEU A 256 -7.62 -7.18 13.36
C LEU A 256 -6.80 -8.46 13.42
N ILE A 257 -5.57 -8.40 12.89
CA ILE A 257 -4.60 -9.50 12.86
C ILE A 257 -3.19 -8.95 12.66
N TRP A 258 -2.19 -9.72 13.11
CA TRP A 258 -0.77 -9.42 12.85
C TRP A 258 0.03 -10.67 12.48
N SER A 259 1.21 -10.43 11.93
CA SER A 259 2.17 -11.47 11.58
C SER A 259 3.58 -11.01 11.91
N HIS A 260 4.26 -11.74 12.78
CA HIS A 260 5.66 -11.53 13.14
C HIS A 260 6.49 -12.68 12.56
N ASN A 261 7.44 -12.36 11.68
CA ASN A 261 8.25 -13.36 10.98
C ASN A 261 9.71 -12.91 10.90
N ARG A 262 10.60 -13.86 11.11
CA ARG A 262 12.01 -13.74 10.83
C ARG A 262 12.36 -14.66 9.67
N VAL A 263 12.99 -14.10 8.67
CA VAL A 263 13.49 -14.81 7.50
C VAL A 263 15.00 -14.89 7.62
N GLU A 264 15.54 -16.13 7.59
CA GLU A 264 16.96 -16.42 7.66
C GLU A 264 17.45 -16.98 6.30
N GLY A 265 18.68 -16.73 5.93
CA GLY A 265 19.28 -17.22 4.69
C GLY A 265 20.11 -16.16 3.97
N LYS A 266 20.12 -16.17 2.64
CA LYS A 266 20.84 -15.17 1.83
C LYS A 266 20.34 -13.73 2.02
N ARG A 267 19.14 -13.55 2.54
CA ARG A 267 18.49 -12.24 2.75
C ARG A 267 17.79 -12.31 4.10
N GLU A 268 18.49 -11.83 5.11
CA GLU A 268 17.92 -11.83 6.47
C GLU A 268 17.12 -10.56 6.72
N TYR A 269 15.87 -10.75 7.14
CA TYR A 269 15.02 -9.66 7.61
C TYR A 269 13.96 -10.14 8.57
N THR A 270 13.51 -9.25 9.42
CA THR A 270 12.36 -9.45 10.28
C THR A 270 11.22 -8.55 9.82
N SER A 271 10.01 -9.09 9.79
CA SER A 271 8.81 -8.31 9.47
C SER A 271 7.76 -8.48 10.56
N LEU A 272 7.17 -7.37 11.00
CA LEU A 272 6.01 -7.34 11.88
C LEU A 272 4.94 -6.50 11.20
N LEU A 273 3.91 -7.17 10.67
CA LEU A 273 2.87 -6.59 9.84
C LEU A 273 1.52 -6.67 10.54
N TYR A 274 0.68 -5.65 10.36
CA TYR A 274 -0.63 -5.52 10.97
C TYR A 274 -1.69 -5.15 9.94
N VAL A 275 -2.89 -5.69 10.11
CA VAL A 275 -4.10 -5.24 9.43
C VAL A 275 -4.89 -4.36 10.40
N PRO A 276 -5.07 -3.06 10.13
CA PRO A 276 -5.87 -2.16 10.95
C PRO A 276 -7.34 -2.60 11.06
N ALA A 277 -8.03 -2.20 12.12
CA ALA A 277 -9.48 -2.36 12.23
C ALA A 277 -10.23 -1.26 11.50
N THR A 278 -9.67 -0.04 11.46
CA THR A 278 -10.27 1.16 10.88
C THR A 278 -9.37 1.73 9.79
N ALA A 279 -9.96 2.17 8.68
CA ALA A 279 -9.23 2.80 7.59
C ALA A 279 -8.68 4.17 8.03
N PRO A 280 -7.35 4.42 7.91
CA PRO A 280 -6.80 5.74 8.13
C PRO A 280 -7.43 6.78 7.21
N PHE A 281 -7.64 8.01 7.72
CA PHE A 281 -8.27 9.09 6.94
C PHE A 281 -7.49 9.45 5.66
N ASP A 282 -6.18 9.24 5.65
CA ASP A 282 -5.27 9.53 4.55
C ASP A 282 -5.08 8.36 3.57
N LEU A 283 -5.81 7.26 3.76
CA LEU A 283 -5.69 6.02 2.97
C LEU A 283 -5.84 6.26 1.45
N TRP A 284 -6.69 7.22 1.08
CA TRP A 284 -6.97 7.57 -0.31
C TRP A 284 -5.99 8.60 -0.90
N ASN A 285 -5.16 9.22 -0.05
CA ASN A 285 -4.08 10.09 -0.52
C ASN A 285 -2.90 9.25 -1.02
N ARG A 286 -2.62 9.31 -2.32
CA ARG A 286 -1.52 8.55 -2.93
C ARG A 286 -0.13 9.01 -2.51
N GLU A 287 0.00 10.23 -2.00
CA GLU A 287 1.25 10.84 -1.55
C GLU A 287 1.52 10.63 -0.04
N ALA A 288 0.51 10.17 0.71
CA ALA A 288 0.71 9.89 2.12
C ALA A 288 1.73 8.77 2.36
N PRO A 289 2.50 8.82 3.47
CA PRO A 289 3.42 7.75 3.86
C PRO A 289 2.70 6.41 3.93
N LYS A 290 3.22 5.39 3.22
CA LYS A 290 2.51 4.12 3.05
C LYS A 290 3.07 3.05 3.96
N GLY A 291 2.38 2.87 5.03
CA GLY A 291 2.12 1.65 5.80
C GLY A 291 3.28 0.98 6.49
N VAL A 292 4.37 0.69 5.83
CA VAL A 292 5.46 -0.09 6.37
C VAL A 292 6.68 0.78 6.57
N LYS A 293 7.21 0.80 7.82
CA LYS A 293 8.46 1.49 8.15
C LYS A 293 9.64 0.56 7.91
N LEU A 294 10.63 1.06 7.20
CA LEU A 294 11.88 0.34 6.98
C LEU A 294 12.91 0.71 8.04
N TYR A 295 13.48 -0.32 8.60
CA TYR A 295 14.67 -0.26 9.45
C TYR A 295 15.80 -1.06 8.82
N VAL A 296 17.03 -0.64 9.06
CA VAL A 296 18.22 -1.43 8.81
C VAL A 296 19.02 -1.47 10.09
N GLN A 297 19.18 -2.69 10.62
CA GLN A 297 19.83 -2.91 11.91
C GLN A 297 19.23 -2.03 13.03
N ARG A 298 17.88 -1.98 13.09
CA ARG A 298 17.08 -1.20 14.06
C ARG A 298 17.18 0.32 13.96
N VAL A 299 17.88 0.84 12.96
CA VAL A 299 17.90 2.27 12.64
C VAL A 299 16.82 2.57 11.62
N PHE A 300 15.98 3.56 11.90
CA PHE A 300 14.93 4.00 10.99
C PHE A 300 15.53 4.59 9.70
N ILE A 301 15.04 4.13 8.57
CA ILE A 301 15.46 4.57 7.23
C ILE A 301 14.37 5.43 6.60
N THR A 302 13.16 4.88 6.46
CA THR A 302 12.04 5.58 5.81
C THR A 302 10.69 4.99 6.22
N ASP A 303 9.67 5.80 6.21
CA ASP A 303 8.25 5.41 6.30
C ASP A 303 7.55 5.38 4.93
N GLN A 304 8.26 5.73 3.86
CA GLN A 304 7.77 5.72 2.48
C GLN A 304 8.19 4.46 1.73
N ALA A 305 8.08 3.31 2.39
CA ALA A 305 8.51 2.04 1.82
C ALA A 305 7.50 1.44 0.81
N ALA A 306 6.96 2.27 -0.09
CA ALA A 306 6.02 1.87 -1.15
C ALA A 306 6.54 0.73 -2.04
N GLN A 307 7.85 0.50 -2.05
CA GLN A 307 8.51 -0.54 -2.83
C GLN A 307 8.28 -1.95 -2.27
N PHE A 308 7.95 -2.10 -0.97
CA PHE A 308 7.82 -3.39 -0.31
C PHE A 308 6.44 -4.04 -0.42
N LEU A 309 5.41 -3.27 -0.73
CA LEU A 309 4.07 -3.78 -0.93
C LEU A 309 3.42 -3.14 -2.17
N PRO A 310 2.58 -3.89 -2.91
CA PRO A 310 1.78 -3.31 -3.99
C PRO A 310 0.76 -2.30 -3.44
N LEU A 311 0.29 -1.39 -4.30
CA LEU A 311 -0.58 -0.28 -3.89
C LEU A 311 -1.91 -0.73 -3.27
N TYR A 312 -2.46 -1.84 -3.73
CA TYR A 312 -3.70 -2.37 -3.16
C TYR A 312 -3.57 -2.86 -1.71
N LEU A 313 -2.32 -3.03 -1.20
CA LEU A 313 -2.03 -3.38 0.19
C LEU A 313 -1.55 -2.18 1.04
N ARG A 314 -1.77 -0.95 0.58
CA ARG A 314 -1.31 0.27 1.27
C ARG A 314 -1.92 0.51 2.65
N PHE A 315 -2.97 -0.23 3.00
CA PHE A 315 -3.56 -0.22 4.33
C PHE A 315 -2.73 -0.95 5.38
N ILE A 316 -1.81 -1.83 4.99
CA ILE A 316 -0.94 -2.56 5.92
C ILE A 316 -0.06 -1.59 6.69
N ARG A 317 0.03 -1.78 7.99
CA ARG A 317 0.95 -1.08 8.90
C ARG A 317 1.99 -2.07 9.40
N GLY A 318 3.18 -1.58 9.74
CA GLY A 318 4.19 -2.49 10.28
C GLY A 318 5.61 -1.99 10.14
N VAL A 319 6.51 -2.90 10.42
CA VAL A 319 7.96 -2.68 10.30
C VAL A 319 8.59 -3.83 9.51
N VAL A 320 9.60 -3.48 8.72
CA VAL A 320 10.53 -4.40 8.10
C VAL A 320 11.92 -3.96 8.55
N ASP A 321 12.68 -4.87 9.13
CA ASP A 321 14.06 -4.63 9.58
C ASP A 321 14.98 -5.61 8.89
N SER A 322 15.89 -5.12 8.07
CA SER A 322 16.83 -5.93 7.30
C SER A 322 18.26 -5.72 7.81
N THR A 323 19.06 -6.78 7.79
CA THR A 323 20.50 -6.72 8.10
C THR A 323 21.37 -6.46 6.87
N GLU A 324 20.86 -6.70 5.65
CA GLU A 324 21.65 -6.79 4.43
C GLU A 324 21.18 -5.92 3.26
N LEU A 325 20.18 -5.04 3.47
CA LEU A 325 19.75 -4.15 2.39
C LEU A 325 20.87 -3.17 2.02
N ALA A 326 21.25 -3.19 0.73
CA ALA A 326 22.15 -2.22 0.16
C ALA A 326 21.46 -0.84 0.15
N LEU A 327 21.84 0.00 1.10
CA LEU A 327 21.44 1.40 1.13
C LEU A 327 22.42 2.22 0.29
N ASN A 328 21.95 3.33 -0.28
CA ASN A 328 22.86 4.34 -0.79
C ASN A 328 23.69 4.94 0.37
N VAL A 329 24.70 5.70 0.05
CA VAL A 329 25.62 6.28 1.05
C VAL A 329 24.91 7.16 2.06
N SER A 330 23.81 7.87 1.67
CA SER A 330 22.99 8.68 2.58
C SER A 330 21.95 7.89 3.39
N ARG A 331 21.74 6.62 3.06
CA ARG A 331 20.67 5.76 3.63
C ARG A 331 19.26 6.35 3.49
N GLU A 332 19.03 7.23 2.53
CA GLU A 332 17.73 7.85 2.28
C GLU A 332 16.98 7.15 1.16
N LEU A 333 17.71 6.53 0.23
CA LEU A 333 17.13 5.87 -0.93
C LEU A 333 17.56 4.40 -0.98
N LEU A 334 16.58 3.54 -1.24
CA LEU A 334 16.84 2.17 -1.61
C LEU A 334 17.25 2.13 -3.08
N GLN A 335 18.40 1.56 -3.38
CA GLN A 335 18.70 1.22 -4.76
C GLN A 335 17.71 0.16 -5.24
N GLN A 336 17.23 0.28 -6.49
CA GLN A 336 16.39 -0.77 -7.09
C GLN A 336 17.28 -2.02 -7.25
N ASP A 337 17.09 -2.97 -6.32
CA ASP A 337 17.85 -4.21 -6.25
C ASP A 337 16.87 -5.40 -6.36
N GLU A 338 17.34 -6.51 -6.90
CA GLU A 338 16.64 -7.80 -6.89
C GLU A 338 16.18 -8.20 -5.48
N ALA A 339 16.91 -7.77 -4.44
CA ALA A 339 16.56 -8.00 -3.05
C ALA A 339 15.20 -7.41 -2.68
N ILE A 340 14.93 -6.17 -3.09
CA ILE A 340 13.67 -5.48 -2.83
C ILE A 340 12.51 -6.17 -3.54
N GLY A 341 12.70 -6.58 -4.80
CA GLY A 341 11.68 -7.31 -5.56
C GLY A 341 11.30 -8.64 -4.91
N ALA A 342 12.29 -9.39 -4.42
CA ALA A 342 12.06 -10.64 -3.72
C ALA A 342 11.39 -10.43 -2.35
N MET A 343 11.80 -9.41 -1.59
CA MET A 343 11.15 -9.06 -0.33
C MET A 343 9.70 -8.63 -0.56
N ARG A 344 9.42 -7.82 -1.59
CA ARG A 344 8.06 -7.44 -1.99
C ARG A 344 7.18 -8.66 -2.24
N THR A 345 7.67 -9.61 -3.02
CA THR A 345 6.95 -10.85 -3.31
C THR A 345 6.67 -11.65 -2.05
N ALA A 346 7.67 -11.79 -1.16
CA ALA A 346 7.54 -12.54 0.09
C ALA A 346 6.57 -11.83 1.07
N LEU A 347 6.66 -10.52 1.21
CA LEU A 347 5.77 -9.72 2.07
C LEU A 347 4.33 -9.73 1.54
N THR A 348 4.13 -9.57 0.23
CA THR A 348 2.81 -9.69 -0.41
C THR A 348 2.18 -11.04 -0.12
N ARG A 349 2.93 -12.13 -0.33
CA ARG A 349 2.46 -13.47 0.03
C ARG A 349 2.06 -13.57 1.50
N ARG A 350 2.88 -13.02 2.40
CA ARG A 350 2.61 -13.05 3.83
C ARG A 350 1.34 -12.29 4.21
N VAL A 351 1.10 -11.13 3.60
CA VAL A 351 -0.14 -10.37 3.80
C VAL A 351 -1.34 -11.16 3.32
N LEU A 352 -1.27 -11.77 2.14
CA LEU A 352 -2.35 -12.61 1.64
C LEU A 352 -2.62 -13.81 2.57
N ASP A 353 -1.59 -14.46 3.11
CA ASP A 353 -1.73 -15.52 4.13
C ASP A 353 -2.43 -15.01 5.40
N MET A 354 -2.17 -13.75 5.81
CA MET A 354 -2.86 -13.11 6.94
C MET A 354 -4.33 -12.88 6.65
N LEU A 355 -4.65 -12.38 5.45
CA LEU A 355 -6.03 -12.12 5.03
C LEU A 355 -6.85 -13.42 4.87
N GLU A 356 -6.24 -14.48 4.38
CA GLU A 356 -6.87 -15.81 4.30
C GLU A 356 -7.23 -16.33 5.69
N ARG A 357 -6.31 -16.22 6.65
CA ARG A 357 -6.60 -16.57 8.06
C ARG A 357 -7.66 -15.66 8.69
N LEU A 358 -7.61 -14.36 8.38
CA LEU A 358 -8.63 -13.42 8.86
C LEU A 358 -10.02 -13.78 8.32
N ALA A 359 -10.09 -14.29 7.09
CA ALA A 359 -11.34 -14.71 6.44
C ALA A 359 -12.01 -15.94 7.09
N GLU A 360 -11.29 -16.69 7.94
CA GLU A 360 -11.87 -17.77 8.75
C GLU A 360 -12.78 -17.24 9.87
N ASP A 361 -12.55 -16.00 10.35
CA ASP A 361 -13.42 -15.28 11.28
C ASP A 361 -14.32 -14.32 10.50
N SER A 362 -15.55 -14.73 10.25
CA SER A 362 -16.51 -13.97 9.44
C SER A 362 -16.80 -12.56 9.98
N THR A 363 -16.78 -12.38 11.31
CA THR A 363 -17.06 -11.08 11.94
C THR A 363 -15.91 -10.11 11.74
N LYS A 364 -14.69 -10.54 12.02
CA LYS A 364 -13.50 -9.71 11.79
C LYS A 364 -13.30 -9.43 10.30
N TYR A 365 -13.59 -10.42 9.45
CA TYR A 365 -13.48 -10.23 8.02
C TYR A 365 -14.51 -9.27 7.45
N ALA A 366 -15.74 -9.25 7.97
CA ALA A 366 -16.75 -8.26 7.61
C ALA A 366 -16.29 -6.83 7.96
N THR A 367 -15.68 -6.65 9.16
CA THR A 367 -15.06 -5.38 9.55
C THR A 367 -13.95 -4.98 8.58
N PHE A 368 -13.03 -5.91 8.28
CA PHE A 368 -11.96 -5.69 7.29
C PHE A 368 -12.53 -5.30 5.93
N TRP A 369 -13.51 -6.07 5.44
CA TRP A 369 -14.08 -5.88 4.11
C TRP A 369 -14.76 -4.52 3.95
N SER A 370 -15.50 -4.08 4.97
CA SER A 370 -16.15 -2.76 4.96
C SER A 370 -15.17 -1.59 4.84
N GLN A 371 -13.95 -1.75 5.37
CA GLN A 371 -12.91 -0.71 5.39
C GLN A 371 -11.98 -0.77 4.17
N PHE A 372 -11.63 -1.97 3.71
CA PHE A 372 -10.53 -2.18 2.76
C PHE A 372 -10.92 -2.99 1.52
N GLY A 373 -12.16 -3.46 1.41
CA GLY A 373 -12.62 -4.30 0.31
C GLY A 373 -12.43 -3.64 -1.06
N ALA A 374 -12.74 -2.35 -1.17
CA ALA A 374 -12.54 -1.59 -2.41
C ALA A 374 -11.05 -1.53 -2.83
N LEU A 375 -10.12 -1.44 -1.86
CA LEU A 375 -8.69 -1.47 -2.14
C LEU A 375 -8.23 -2.86 -2.59
N LEU A 376 -8.74 -3.90 -1.93
CA LEU A 376 -8.37 -5.27 -2.28
C LEU A 376 -8.82 -5.63 -3.70
N LYS A 377 -9.93 -5.06 -4.18
CA LYS A 377 -10.39 -5.19 -5.58
C LYS A 377 -9.38 -4.63 -6.59
N GLU A 378 -8.64 -3.55 -6.26
CA GLU A 378 -7.56 -3.04 -7.11
C GLU A 378 -6.52 -4.13 -7.42
N GLY A 379 -6.29 -5.05 -6.46
CA GLY A 379 -5.33 -6.15 -6.61
C GLY A 379 -5.68 -7.14 -7.71
N LEU A 380 -6.97 -7.35 -8.03
CA LEU A 380 -7.39 -8.21 -9.14
C LEU A 380 -6.93 -7.67 -10.50
N ILE A 381 -6.69 -6.36 -10.58
CA ILE A 381 -6.24 -5.66 -11.79
C ILE A 381 -4.70 -5.59 -11.81
N GLU A 382 -4.09 -5.28 -10.65
CA GLU A 382 -2.66 -4.96 -10.55
C GLU A 382 -1.76 -6.20 -10.38
N ASP A 383 -2.26 -7.25 -9.69
CA ASP A 383 -1.47 -8.42 -9.28
C ASP A 383 -2.00 -9.71 -9.89
N LEU A 384 -1.68 -9.90 -11.17
CA LEU A 384 -2.10 -11.06 -11.94
C LEU A 384 -1.57 -12.39 -11.35
N ALA A 385 -0.41 -12.35 -10.71
CA ALA A 385 0.21 -13.54 -10.11
C ALA A 385 -0.57 -14.08 -8.90
N ASN A 386 -1.28 -13.21 -8.17
CA ASN A 386 -2.05 -13.57 -6.99
C ASN A 386 -3.57 -13.50 -7.24
N ARG A 387 -4.03 -13.38 -8.48
CA ARG A 387 -5.45 -13.18 -8.83
C ARG A 387 -6.37 -14.23 -8.21
N ASP A 388 -6.03 -15.51 -8.29
CA ASP A 388 -6.85 -16.59 -7.75
C ASP A 388 -6.98 -16.50 -6.22
N ARG A 389 -5.91 -16.13 -5.53
CA ARG A 389 -5.93 -15.90 -4.08
C ARG A 389 -6.81 -14.70 -3.73
N LEU A 390 -6.65 -13.61 -4.48
CA LEU A 390 -7.45 -12.41 -4.30
C LEU A 390 -8.93 -12.68 -4.56
N ALA A 391 -9.27 -13.45 -5.60
CA ALA A 391 -10.65 -13.84 -5.92
C ALA A 391 -11.34 -14.56 -4.75
N LYS A 392 -10.64 -15.44 -4.03
CA LYS A 392 -11.16 -16.12 -2.82
C LYS A 392 -11.43 -15.16 -1.67
N LEU A 393 -10.66 -14.08 -1.59
CA LEU A 393 -10.80 -13.06 -0.55
C LEU A 393 -11.94 -12.07 -0.84
N MET A 394 -12.47 -12.02 -2.07
CA MET A 394 -13.55 -11.10 -2.42
C MET A 394 -14.84 -11.43 -1.67
N ARG A 395 -15.62 -10.38 -1.40
CA ARG A 395 -16.99 -10.48 -0.89
C ARG A 395 -17.91 -9.67 -1.79
N PHE A 396 -19.08 -10.19 -2.00
CA PHE A 396 -20.07 -9.64 -2.92
C PHE A 396 -21.44 -9.55 -2.27
N ASN A 397 -22.24 -8.65 -2.77
CA ASN A 397 -23.68 -8.69 -2.63
C ASN A 397 -24.23 -9.61 -3.72
N THR A 398 -25.30 -10.34 -3.43
CA THR A 398 -25.95 -11.21 -4.40
C THR A 398 -27.47 -11.14 -4.28
N THR A 399 -28.19 -11.77 -5.20
CA THR A 399 -29.64 -11.86 -5.13
C THR A 399 -30.14 -12.69 -3.93
N LYS A 400 -29.27 -13.45 -3.25
CA LYS A 400 -29.60 -14.21 -2.02
C LYS A 400 -29.28 -13.46 -0.74
N THR A 401 -28.47 -12.41 -0.79
CA THR A 401 -28.16 -11.60 0.41
C THR A 401 -29.35 -10.72 0.78
N ALA A 402 -29.71 -10.72 2.06
CA ALA A 402 -30.86 -9.95 2.55
C ALA A 402 -30.57 -8.44 2.72
N SER A 403 -29.30 -8.08 2.94
CA SER A 403 -28.82 -6.71 3.11
C SER A 403 -27.97 -6.26 1.93
N ASP A 404 -27.58 -4.98 1.91
CA ASP A 404 -26.67 -4.42 0.93
C ASP A 404 -25.19 -4.67 1.28
N GLU A 405 -24.93 -5.42 2.36
CA GLU A 405 -23.58 -5.78 2.76
C GLU A 405 -22.97 -6.83 1.80
N GLN A 406 -21.75 -6.58 1.40
CA GLN A 406 -20.95 -7.51 0.60
C GLN A 406 -20.38 -8.59 1.53
N SER A 407 -21.11 -9.68 1.74
CA SER A 407 -20.76 -10.73 2.70
C SER A 407 -20.49 -12.10 2.06
N ARG A 408 -20.87 -12.30 0.79
CA ARG A 408 -20.84 -13.58 0.11
C ARG A 408 -19.54 -13.80 -0.65
N SER A 409 -18.86 -14.92 -0.42
CA SER A 409 -17.69 -15.32 -1.20
C SER A 409 -18.07 -16.06 -2.49
N LEU A 410 -17.11 -16.16 -3.43
CA LEU A 410 -17.30 -16.95 -4.67
C LEU A 410 -17.41 -18.45 -4.39
N GLU A 411 -16.73 -18.97 -3.37
CA GLU A 411 -16.84 -20.36 -2.94
C GLU A 411 -18.24 -20.69 -2.42
N GLN A 412 -18.83 -19.77 -1.62
CA GLN A 412 -20.21 -19.92 -1.15
C GLN A 412 -21.21 -19.86 -2.31
N TYR A 413 -20.98 -18.95 -3.27
CA TYR A 413 -21.80 -18.88 -4.48
C TYR A 413 -21.74 -20.18 -5.27
N LEU A 414 -20.53 -20.72 -5.52
CA LEU A 414 -20.33 -21.96 -6.26
C LEU A 414 -20.88 -23.19 -5.51
N GLY A 415 -20.78 -23.21 -4.17
CA GLY A 415 -21.33 -24.27 -3.33
C GLY A 415 -22.86 -24.36 -3.41
N ASP A 416 -23.53 -23.23 -3.62
CA ASP A 416 -24.99 -23.13 -3.78
C ASP A 416 -25.47 -23.13 -5.25
N ALA A 417 -24.53 -23.19 -6.20
CA ALA A 417 -24.86 -23.20 -7.62
C ALA A 417 -25.59 -24.50 -8.01
N LYS A 418 -26.52 -24.39 -8.94
CA LYS A 418 -27.23 -25.56 -9.46
C LYS A 418 -26.27 -26.48 -10.24
N PRO A 419 -26.55 -27.80 -10.27
CA PRO A 419 -25.68 -28.77 -10.96
C PRO A 419 -25.50 -28.48 -12.45
N ASP A 420 -26.51 -27.92 -13.09
CA ASP A 420 -26.55 -27.56 -14.53
C ASP A 420 -26.11 -26.11 -14.80
N GLN A 421 -25.74 -25.35 -13.77
CA GLN A 421 -25.27 -23.98 -13.93
C GLN A 421 -23.83 -23.97 -14.46
N ASP A 422 -23.64 -23.41 -15.65
CA ASP A 422 -22.38 -23.40 -16.40
C ASP A 422 -21.50 -22.19 -16.13
N ALA A 423 -22.03 -21.15 -15.47
CA ALA A 423 -21.34 -19.87 -15.28
C ALA A 423 -21.63 -19.23 -13.89
N ILE A 424 -20.80 -18.29 -13.52
CA ILE A 424 -21.05 -17.34 -12.43
C ILE A 424 -21.72 -16.12 -13.08
N TYR A 425 -22.98 -15.88 -12.73
CA TYR A 425 -23.74 -14.77 -13.28
C TYR A 425 -23.54 -13.52 -12.44
N PHE A 426 -23.36 -12.38 -13.11
CA PHE A 426 -23.21 -11.09 -12.43
C PHE A 426 -23.98 -9.97 -13.14
N LEU A 427 -24.36 -8.96 -12.37
CA LEU A 427 -25.00 -7.72 -12.80
C LEU A 427 -24.22 -6.53 -12.28
N VAL A 428 -23.79 -5.63 -13.16
CA VAL A 428 -23.24 -4.33 -12.77
C VAL A 428 -24.33 -3.27 -12.79
N ALA A 429 -24.46 -2.49 -11.71
CA ALA A 429 -25.46 -1.44 -11.58
C ALA A 429 -24.91 -0.25 -10.79
N GLU A 430 -25.58 0.92 -10.86
CA GLU A 430 -25.14 2.13 -10.19
C GLU A 430 -25.36 2.11 -8.66
N SER A 431 -26.29 1.30 -8.20
CA SER A 431 -26.60 1.18 -6.77
C SER A 431 -27.17 -0.18 -6.42
N PRO A 432 -27.11 -0.62 -5.14
CA PRO A 432 -27.71 -1.87 -4.69
C PRO A 432 -29.21 -1.95 -4.97
N THR A 433 -29.94 -0.84 -4.83
CA THR A 433 -31.37 -0.78 -5.11
C THR A 433 -31.67 -0.98 -6.60
N ALA A 434 -30.91 -0.31 -7.49
CA ALA A 434 -31.03 -0.50 -8.93
C ALA A 434 -30.70 -1.94 -9.34
N ALA A 435 -29.63 -2.50 -8.77
CA ALA A 435 -29.25 -3.89 -9.02
C ALA A 435 -30.37 -4.87 -8.67
N ARG A 436 -30.95 -4.79 -7.46
CA ARG A 436 -32.00 -5.70 -6.97
C ARG A 436 -33.31 -5.63 -7.78
N ASN A 437 -33.62 -4.47 -8.34
CA ASN A 437 -34.83 -4.22 -9.10
C ASN A 437 -34.63 -4.33 -10.62
N SER A 438 -33.46 -4.74 -11.06
CA SER A 438 -33.15 -4.83 -12.49
C SER A 438 -34.03 -5.87 -13.21
N PRO A 439 -34.60 -5.52 -14.39
CA PRO A 439 -35.35 -6.44 -15.24
C PRO A 439 -34.55 -7.68 -15.66
N HIS A 440 -33.23 -7.54 -15.73
CA HIS A 440 -32.34 -8.65 -16.11
C HIS A 440 -32.34 -9.81 -15.12
N LEU A 441 -32.81 -9.59 -13.90
CA LEU A 441 -32.83 -10.61 -12.84
C LEU A 441 -34.12 -11.46 -12.85
N GLU A 442 -35.15 -11.08 -13.60
CA GLU A 442 -36.48 -11.70 -13.50
C GLU A 442 -36.45 -13.22 -13.78
N ALA A 443 -35.84 -13.63 -14.88
CA ALA A 443 -35.73 -15.07 -15.24
C ALA A 443 -34.81 -15.84 -14.28
N PHE A 444 -33.78 -15.20 -13.73
CA PHE A 444 -32.89 -15.81 -12.74
C PHE A 444 -33.60 -16.03 -11.41
N LYS A 445 -34.38 -15.04 -10.95
CA LYS A 445 -35.20 -15.14 -9.74
C LYS A 445 -36.24 -16.25 -9.86
N GLU A 446 -36.95 -16.35 -10.99
CA GLU A 446 -37.92 -17.43 -11.25
C GLU A 446 -37.28 -18.82 -11.18
N ARG A 447 -36.09 -18.96 -11.71
CA ARG A 447 -35.32 -20.19 -11.69
C ARG A 447 -34.54 -20.45 -10.40
N GLY A 448 -34.51 -19.50 -9.47
CA GLY A 448 -33.75 -19.59 -8.26
C GLY A 448 -32.23 -19.67 -8.52
N ILE A 449 -31.74 -19.05 -9.59
CA ILE A 449 -30.31 -18.90 -9.90
C ILE A 449 -29.81 -17.64 -9.21
N GLU A 450 -28.73 -17.77 -8.45
CA GLU A 450 -28.09 -16.66 -7.78
C GLU A 450 -27.30 -15.79 -8.78
N VAL A 451 -27.37 -14.46 -8.62
CA VAL A 451 -26.62 -13.49 -9.42
C VAL A 451 -25.83 -12.58 -8.50
N VAL A 452 -24.55 -12.39 -8.80
CA VAL A 452 -23.66 -11.45 -8.10
C VAL A 452 -24.04 -10.01 -8.48
N LEU A 453 -24.21 -9.14 -7.50
CA LEU A 453 -24.57 -7.74 -7.70
C LEU A 453 -23.34 -6.85 -7.46
N LEU A 454 -22.90 -6.20 -8.50
CA LEU A 454 -21.69 -5.39 -8.55
C LEU A 454 -22.07 -3.91 -8.64
N THR A 455 -21.69 -3.14 -7.62
CA THR A 455 -22.12 -1.73 -7.50
C THR A 455 -20.97 -0.76 -7.19
N ASP A 456 -19.75 -1.27 -7.06
CA ASP A 456 -18.58 -0.42 -6.86
C ASP A 456 -18.06 0.09 -8.22
N ARG A 457 -17.52 1.30 -8.24
CA ARG A 457 -17.02 1.95 -9.48
C ARG A 457 -15.95 1.14 -10.21
N LEU A 458 -15.19 0.30 -9.50
CA LEU A 458 -14.14 -0.53 -10.08
C LEU A 458 -14.65 -1.87 -10.59
N ASP A 459 -15.87 -2.28 -10.23
CA ASP A 459 -16.35 -3.64 -10.47
C ASP A 459 -16.38 -4.00 -11.95
N GLU A 460 -16.80 -3.09 -12.81
CA GLU A 460 -16.81 -3.35 -14.25
C GLU A 460 -15.40 -3.58 -14.81
N TRP A 461 -14.41 -2.86 -14.27
CA TRP A 461 -13.01 -3.04 -14.65
C TRP A 461 -12.44 -4.35 -14.07
N VAL A 462 -12.75 -4.65 -12.83
CA VAL A 462 -12.39 -5.93 -12.18
C VAL A 462 -12.88 -7.12 -13.02
N MET A 463 -14.13 -7.08 -13.52
CA MET A 463 -14.70 -8.17 -14.30
C MET A 463 -14.07 -8.36 -15.69
N GLN A 464 -13.35 -7.37 -16.22
CA GLN A 464 -12.55 -7.56 -17.43
C GLN A 464 -11.29 -8.41 -17.16
N HIS A 465 -10.82 -8.44 -15.92
CA HIS A 465 -9.63 -9.19 -15.49
C HIS A 465 -9.98 -10.51 -14.80
N LEU A 466 -11.10 -10.57 -14.10
CA LEU A 466 -11.61 -11.77 -13.45
C LEU A 466 -12.63 -12.46 -14.37
N THR A 467 -12.12 -13.26 -15.31
CA THR A 467 -12.94 -13.89 -16.36
C THR A 467 -13.51 -15.24 -15.96
N GLU A 468 -12.86 -15.93 -15.00
CA GLU A 468 -13.31 -17.23 -14.49
C GLU A 468 -12.95 -17.42 -13.02
N HIS A 469 -13.66 -18.30 -12.32
CA HIS A 469 -13.33 -18.77 -10.98
C HIS A 469 -13.89 -20.19 -10.75
N GLY A 470 -13.07 -21.06 -10.15
CA GLY A 470 -13.46 -22.45 -9.90
C GLY A 470 -13.85 -23.24 -11.17
N GLY A 471 -13.24 -22.90 -12.31
CA GLY A 471 -13.52 -23.52 -13.61
C GLY A 471 -14.83 -23.07 -14.27
N LYS A 472 -15.50 -22.04 -13.72
CA LYS A 472 -16.72 -21.46 -14.32
C LYS A 472 -16.45 -20.03 -14.79
N PRO A 473 -16.80 -19.67 -16.04
CA PRO A 473 -16.67 -18.32 -16.56
C PRO A 473 -17.68 -17.38 -15.89
N PHE A 474 -17.33 -16.09 -15.81
CA PHE A 474 -18.26 -15.04 -15.45
C PHE A 474 -19.08 -14.60 -16.66
N LYS A 475 -20.41 -14.47 -16.49
CA LYS A 475 -21.33 -13.99 -17.51
C LYS A 475 -22.14 -12.79 -17.01
N ASP A 476 -22.05 -11.66 -17.72
CA ASP A 476 -22.86 -10.47 -17.45
C ASP A 476 -24.29 -10.69 -17.93
N VAL A 477 -25.25 -10.66 -17.01
CA VAL A 477 -26.67 -10.90 -17.34
C VAL A 477 -27.29 -9.82 -18.22
N ARG A 478 -26.62 -8.68 -18.43
CA ARG A 478 -27.05 -7.60 -19.33
C ARG A 478 -26.62 -7.81 -20.77
N ARG A 479 -25.79 -8.83 -21.06
CA ARG A 479 -25.15 -9.03 -22.37
C ARG A 479 -25.71 -10.22 -23.13
N GLY A 480 -25.62 -10.14 -24.44
CA GLY A 480 -25.89 -11.25 -25.37
C GLY A 480 -27.28 -11.88 -25.25
N MET A 481 -27.44 -13.03 -25.87
CA MET A 481 -28.62 -13.87 -25.68
C MET A 481 -28.37 -14.85 -24.54
N LEU A 482 -29.25 -14.83 -23.55
CA LEU A 482 -29.21 -15.81 -22.46
C LEU A 482 -30.03 -17.05 -22.93
N GLU A 483 -29.35 -18.15 -23.16
CA GLU A 483 -30.00 -19.45 -23.44
C GLU A 483 -30.63 -20.06 -22.17
N LEU A 484 -31.28 -19.20 -21.37
CA LEU A 484 -32.01 -19.69 -20.20
C LEU A 484 -33.24 -20.53 -20.62
N ASP A 485 -33.73 -20.37 -21.83
CA ASP A 485 -34.94 -21.00 -22.37
C ASP A 485 -34.68 -22.01 -23.49
N ALA A 486 -33.46 -22.54 -23.67
CA ALA A 486 -33.27 -23.75 -24.43
C ALA A 486 -33.94 -24.93 -23.70
N ALA A 487 -35.25 -24.79 -23.42
CA ALA A 487 -36.08 -25.89 -22.98
C ALA A 487 -36.07 -26.95 -24.09
N LYS A 488 -35.45 -28.07 -23.81
CA LYS A 488 -35.66 -29.31 -24.54
C LYS A 488 -37.17 -29.52 -24.66
N GLY A 489 -37.75 -29.23 -25.83
CA GLY A 489 -39.10 -29.63 -26.14
C GLY A 489 -40.15 -28.55 -26.37
N ALA A 490 -39.81 -27.32 -26.78
CA ALA A 490 -40.81 -26.41 -27.33
C ALA A 490 -41.20 -26.90 -28.71
N GLU A 491 -42.39 -27.51 -28.83
CA GLU A 491 -43.03 -27.78 -30.12
C GLU A 491 -43.14 -26.49 -30.94
N PRO A 492 -43.05 -26.55 -32.28
CA PRO A 492 -43.16 -25.36 -33.13
C PRO A 492 -44.58 -24.79 -33.00
N LYS A 493 -44.78 -23.85 -32.07
CA LYS A 493 -46.02 -23.07 -31.99
C LYS A 493 -46.05 -22.07 -33.12
N ALA A 494 -46.87 -22.45 -34.13
CA ALA A 494 -47.53 -21.61 -35.10
C ALA A 494 -46.71 -20.52 -35.80
N GLU A 495 -46.25 -20.78 -37.02
CA GLU A 495 -45.68 -19.83 -38.00
C GLU A 495 -46.40 -18.46 -38.06
N LYS A 496 -47.67 -18.42 -37.71
CA LYS A 496 -48.49 -17.20 -37.76
C LYS A 496 -48.15 -16.25 -36.60
N GLN A 497 -47.93 -16.74 -35.37
CA GLN A 497 -47.52 -15.93 -34.23
C GLN A 497 -46.10 -15.36 -34.39
N ASP A 498 -45.23 -16.11 -35.03
CA ASP A 498 -43.87 -15.65 -35.29
C ASP A 498 -43.84 -14.53 -36.35
N ARG A 499 -44.71 -14.58 -37.36
CA ARG A 499 -44.82 -13.50 -38.36
C ARG A 499 -45.40 -12.21 -37.77
N GLU A 500 -46.41 -12.29 -36.93
CA GLU A 500 -47.02 -11.15 -36.24
C GLU A 500 -46.03 -10.51 -35.29
N ARG A 501 -45.29 -11.29 -34.48
CA ARG A 501 -44.21 -10.81 -33.64
C ARG A 501 -43.10 -10.10 -34.43
N GLN A 502 -42.67 -10.68 -35.54
CA GLN A 502 -41.66 -10.05 -36.41
C GLN A 502 -42.15 -8.73 -37.01
N ALA A 503 -43.45 -8.60 -37.32
CA ALA A 503 -44.01 -7.33 -37.81
C ALA A 503 -43.94 -6.22 -36.74
N LEU A 504 -44.30 -6.54 -35.49
CA LEU A 504 -44.18 -5.63 -34.35
C LEU A 504 -42.72 -5.16 -34.16
N LEU A 505 -41.77 -6.11 -34.10
CA LEU A 505 -40.36 -5.81 -33.89
C LEU A 505 -39.79 -4.86 -34.98
N LYS A 506 -40.17 -5.09 -36.25
CA LYS A 506 -39.78 -4.20 -37.35
C LYS A 506 -40.38 -2.80 -37.22
N ARG A 507 -41.65 -2.67 -36.84
CA ARG A 507 -42.32 -1.37 -36.61
C ARG A 507 -41.62 -0.59 -35.48
N VAL A 508 -41.31 -1.26 -34.36
CA VAL A 508 -40.60 -0.63 -33.23
C VAL A 508 -39.19 -0.20 -33.65
N LYS A 509 -38.45 -1.04 -34.38
CA LYS A 509 -37.13 -0.70 -34.91
C LYS A 509 -37.17 0.51 -35.84
N GLN A 510 -38.19 0.63 -36.68
CA GLN A 510 -38.37 1.81 -37.57
C GLN A 510 -38.57 3.11 -36.79
N VAL A 511 -39.29 3.07 -35.67
CA VAL A 511 -39.46 4.22 -34.78
C VAL A 511 -38.14 4.59 -34.06
N LEU A 512 -37.47 3.60 -33.50
CA LEU A 512 -36.26 3.85 -32.68
C LEU A 512 -35.00 4.10 -33.52
N ARG A 513 -34.98 3.65 -34.79
CA ARG A 513 -33.88 3.89 -35.75
C ARG A 513 -32.49 3.53 -35.18
N GLU A 514 -31.64 4.56 -35.02
CA GLU A 514 -30.24 4.42 -34.56
C GLU A 514 -30.10 4.35 -33.03
N ARG A 515 -31.22 4.50 -32.29
CA ARG A 515 -31.20 4.42 -30.81
C ARG A 515 -31.00 3.01 -30.30
N VAL A 516 -31.34 2.01 -31.09
CA VAL A 516 -31.16 0.58 -30.80
C VAL A 516 -30.51 -0.12 -31.99
N ASP A 517 -29.68 -1.13 -31.74
CA ASP A 517 -29.11 -1.97 -32.79
C ASP A 517 -30.17 -2.92 -33.37
N GLU A 518 -30.86 -3.63 -32.48
CA GLU A 518 -31.91 -4.58 -32.81
C GLU A 518 -33.09 -4.47 -31.84
N VAL A 519 -34.27 -4.89 -32.29
CA VAL A 519 -35.44 -5.12 -31.44
C VAL A 519 -35.80 -6.59 -31.52
N ARG A 520 -35.86 -7.26 -30.38
CA ARG A 520 -36.10 -8.69 -30.33
C ARG A 520 -37.01 -9.10 -29.16
N VAL A 521 -37.52 -10.33 -29.19
CA VAL A 521 -38.18 -10.96 -28.04
C VAL A 521 -37.09 -11.62 -27.20
N GLY A 522 -37.07 -11.34 -25.90
CA GLY A 522 -36.09 -11.91 -24.97
C GLY A 522 -36.68 -12.89 -23.99
N GLY A 523 -35.88 -13.88 -23.61
CA GLY A 523 -36.28 -14.89 -22.61
C GLY A 523 -36.04 -14.45 -21.15
N ARG A 524 -35.48 -13.23 -20.90
CA ARG A 524 -35.13 -12.78 -19.56
C ARG A 524 -36.25 -12.06 -18.82
N LEU A 525 -37.20 -11.47 -19.55
CA LEU A 525 -38.30 -10.68 -18.99
C LEU A 525 -39.48 -11.54 -18.57
N ARG A 526 -40.08 -11.22 -17.42
CA ARG A 526 -41.31 -11.86 -16.90
C ARG A 526 -42.37 -10.82 -16.53
N GLN A 527 -41.98 -9.79 -15.78
CA GLN A 527 -42.87 -8.75 -15.32
C GLN A 527 -42.67 -7.43 -16.05
N SER A 528 -41.44 -7.11 -16.43
CA SER A 528 -41.11 -5.88 -17.15
C SER A 528 -41.50 -5.95 -18.62
N ALA A 529 -41.84 -4.78 -19.20
CA ALA A 529 -42.26 -4.66 -20.60
C ALA A 529 -41.07 -4.74 -21.55
N ALA A 530 -39.94 -4.15 -21.19
CA ALA A 530 -38.77 -4.06 -22.02
C ALA A 530 -37.47 -3.91 -21.16
N CYS A 531 -36.33 -4.27 -21.73
CA CYS A 531 -35.01 -3.97 -21.20
C CYS A 531 -34.00 -3.71 -22.33
N LEU A 532 -32.87 -3.06 -22.00
CA LEU A 532 -31.78 -2.83 -22.93
C LEU A 532 -30.71 -3.91 -22.74
N VAL A 533 -30.22 -4.46 -23.84
CA VAL A 533 -29.22 -5.52 -23.84
C VAL A 533 -27.98 -5.03 -24.59
N LEU A 534 -26.81 -5.11 -23.94
CA LEU A 534 -25.53 -4.80 -24.55
C LEU A 534 -25.04 -5.95 -25.42
N ASN A 535 -24.29 -5.68 -26.46
CA ASN A 535 -23.58 -6.71 -27.21
C ASN A 535 -22.44 -7.27 -26.35
N GLU A 536 -22.00 -8.50 -26.66
CA GLU A 536 -20.99 -9.21 -25.85
C GLU A 536 -19.69 -8.42 -25.65
N HIS A 537 -19.28 -7.68 -26.67
CA HIS A 537 -17.98 -6.96 -26.71
C HIS A 537 -18.11 -5.46 -26.44
N ASP A 538 -19.30 -4.94 -26.20
CA ASP A 538 -19.47 -3.52 -25.92
C ASP A 538 -18.87 -3.16 -24.54
N LEU A 539 -18.33 -1.94 -24.42
CA LEU A 539 -17.98 -1.40 -23.10
C LEU A 539 -19.26 -1.07 -22.34
N GLY A 540 -19.32 -1.45 -21.07
CA GLY A 540 -20.45 -1.09 -20.22
C GLY A 540 -20.48 0.42 -19.92
N TYR A 541 -21.59 0.87 -19.37
CA TYR A 541 -21.83 2.30 -19.19
C TYR A 541 -20.85 2.97 -18.22
N GLN A 542 -20.54 2.33 -17.08
CA GLN A 542 -19.60 2.87 -16.09
C GLN A 542 -18.19 3.02 -16.65
N MET A 543 -17.72 2.04 -17.42
CA MET A 543 -16.41 2.11 -18.07
C MET A 543 -16.35 3.23 -19.11
N ARG A 544 -17.43 3.42 -19.86
CA ARG A 544 -17.50 4.51 -20.86
C ARG A 544 -17.47 5.89 -20.21
N GLU A 545 -18.16 6.07 -19.07
CA GLU A 545 -18.10 7.30 -18.28
C GLU A 545 -16.70 7.55 -17.73
N LEU A 546 -16.06 6.54 -17.17
CA LEU A 546 -14.69 6.62 -16.69
C LEU A 546 -13.70 7.04 -17.79
N LEU A 547 -13.80 6.42 -18.98
CA LEU A 547 -12.96 6.77 -20.13
C LEU A 547 -13.25 8.20 -20.62
N SER A 548 -14.52 8.61 -20.64
CA SER A 548 -14.91 9.97 -21.03
C SER A 548 -14.39 11.01 -20.04
N ALA A 549 -14.47 10.74 -18.74
CA ALA A 549 -13.93 11.61 -17.69
C ALA A 549 -12.39 11.71 -17.75
N ALA A 550 -11.72 10.67 -18.24
CA ALA A 550 -10.28 10.65 -18.49
C ALA A 550 -9.88 11.32 -19.84
N GLY A 551 -10.85 11.91 -20.59
CA GLY A 551 -10.59 12.60 -21.86
C GLY A 551 -10.52 11.68 -23.08
N HIS A 552 -10.84 10.39 -22.94
CA HIS A 552 -10.94 9.45 -24.06
C HIS A 552 -12.35 9.48 -24.66
N LYS A 553 -12.45 9.22 -25.99
CA LYS A 553 -13.75 9.04 -26.67
C LYS A 553 -14.02 7.52 -26.81
N PRO A 554 -14.80 6.90 -25.92
CA PRO A 554 -15.13 5.49 -26.06
C PRO A 554 -16.05 5.29 -27.28
N PRO A 555 -16.00 4.13 -27.97
CA PRO A 555 -16.91 3.83 -29.07
C PRO A 555 -18.37 3.87 -28.60
N ALA A 556 -19.26 4.33 -29.48
CA ALA A 556 -20.69 4.33 -29.18
C ALA A 556 -21.19 2.86 -29.06
N ALA A 557 -21.77 2.51 -27.93
CA ALA A 557 -22.47 1.24 -27.77
C ALA A 557 -23.96 1.49 -28.02
N ILE A 558 -24.51 0.85 -29.06
CA ILE A 558 -25.92 0.91 -29.39
C ILE A 558 -26.55 -0.37 -28.86
N PRO A 559 -27.39 -0.29 -27.80
CA PRO A 559 -27.98 -1.49 -27.19
C PRO A 559 -29.07 -2.09 -28.09
N SER A 560 -29.35 -3.36 -27.92
CA SER A 560 -30.56 -3.99 -28.43
C SER A 560 -31.71 -3.80 -27.44
N LEU A 561 -32.97 -3.68 -27.94
CA LEU A 561 -34.16 -3.62 -27.10
C LEU A 561 -34.82 -5.00 -27.07
N GLU A 562 -34.95 -5.60 -25.89
CA GLU A 562 -35.75 -6.77 -25.66
C GLU A 562 -37.16 -6.40 -25.20
N LEU A 563 -38.19 -6.98 -25.84
CA LEU A 563 -39.59 -6.78 -25.51
C LEU A 563 -40.17 -8.06 -24.91
N ASN A 564 -41.05 -7.88 -23.91
CA ASN A 564 -41.88 -8.96 -23.37
C ASN A 564 -43.27 -8.97 -24.07
N PRO A 565 -43.53 -9.89 -24.99
CA PRO A 565 -44.80 -9.92 -25.73
C PRO A 565 -46.03 -10.23 -24.86
N GLU A 566 -45.80 -10.80 -23.67
CA GLU A 566 -46.87 -11.10 -22.73
C GLU A 566 -47.25 -9.90 -21.83
N HIS A 567 -46.45 -8.84 -21.84
CA HIS A 567 -46.74 -7.66 -21.04
C HIS A 567 -47.87 -6.82 -21.65
N ALA A 568 -48.77 -6.30 -20.81
CA ALA A 568 -49.96 -5.55 -21.23
C ALA A 568 -49.64 -4.34 -22.14
N LEU A 569 -48.56 -3.59 -21.84
CA LEU A 569 -48.12 -2.45 -22.66
C LEU A 569 -47.61 -2.87 -24.04
N VAL A 570 -46.94 -4.01 -24.15
CA VAL A 570 -46.42 -4.51 -25.43
C VAL A 570 -47.59 -5.04 -26.28
N ARG A 571 -48.56 -5.74 -25.69
CA ARG A 571 -49.80 -6.15 -26.39
C ARG A 571 -50.59 -4.95 -26.88
N ARG A 572 -50.64 -3.86 -26.07
CA ARG A 572 -51.32 -2.64 -26.48
C ARG A 572 -50.58 -1.94 -27.62
N LEU A 573 -49.24 -1.90 -27.58
CA LEU A 573 -48.41 -1.38 -28.67
C LEU A 573 -48.67 -2.15 -29.98
N ASP A 574 -48.75 -3.49 -29.89
CA ASP A 574 -48.99 -4.33 -31.06
C ASP A 574 -50.37 -4.07 -31.70
N ALA A 575 -51.39 -3.89 -30.87
CA ALA A 575 -52.78 -3.60 -31.30
C ALA A 575 -52.99 -2.14 -31.77
N GLU A 576 -51.99 -1.23 -31.59
CA GLU A 576 -52.16 0.16 -31.96
C GLU A 576 -52.04 0.38 -33.49
N SER A 577 -53.09 0.94 -34.07
CA SER A 577 -53.19 1.21 -35.50
C SER A 577 -52.86 2.65 -35.89
N ASP A 578 -52.98 3.62 -34.97
CA ASP A 578 -52.58 5.01 -35.19
C ASP A 578 -51.05 5.15 -35.14
N PRO A 579 -50.42 5.58 -36.26
CA PRO A 579 -48.98 5.68 -36.32
C PRO A 579 -48.36 6.65 -35.27
N ALA A 580 -49.03 7.77 -34.99
CA ALA A 580 -48.53 8.76 -34.03
C ALA A 580 -48.59 8.22 -32.57
N ARG A 581 -49.62 7.48 -32.23
CA ARG A 581 -49.77 6.81 -30.95
C ARG A 581 -48.80 5.66 -30.78
N PHE A 582 -48.61 4.89 -31.84
CA PHE A 582 -47.62 3.81 -31.87
C PHE A 582 -46.21 4.33 -31.62
N GLU A 583 -45.85 5.42 -32.28
CA GLU A 583 -44.53 6.11 -32.10
C GLU A 583 -44.35 6.53 -30.62
N ARG A 584 -45.34 7.18 -30.04
CA ARG A 584 -45.28 7.64 -28.62
C ARG A 584 -45.12 6.47 -27.65
N LEU A 585 -45.86 5.36 -27.86
CA LEU A 585 -45.77 4.16 -27.02
C LEU A 585 -44.42 3.46 -27.15
N ALA A 586 -43.90 3.33 -28.40
CA ALA A 586 -42.60 2.72 -28.64
C ALA A 586 -41.44 3.52 -28.01
N LEU A 587 -41.47 4.87 -28.10
CA LEU A 587 -40.51 5.75 -27.43
C LEU A 587 -40.63 5.65 -25.93
N LEU A 588 -41.86 5.61 -25.37
CA LEU A 588 -42.07 5.45 -23.93
C LEU A 588 -41.45 4.14 -23.40
N LEU A 589 -41.68 3.00 -24.08
CA LEU A 589 -41.11 1.72 -23.68
C LEU A 589 -39.57 1.73 -23.72
N PHE A 590 -38.98 2.34 -24.74
CA PHE A 590 -37.55 2.50 -24.84
C PHE A 590 -37.00 3.36 -23.70
N GLU A 591 -37.60 4.53 -23.45
CA GLU A 591 -37.18 5.45 -22.40
C GLU A 591 -37.35 4.86 -20.99
N GLN A 592 -38.41 4.07 -20.76
CA GLN A 592 -38.56 3.29 -19.52
C GLN A 592 -37.44 2.27 -19.35
N ALA A 593 -37.05 1.59 -20.43
CA ALA A 593 -35.94 0.65 -20.40
C ALA A 593 -34.59 1.37 -20.09
N VAL A 594 -34.39 2.59 -20.65
CA VAL A 594 -33.20 3.44 -20.33
C VAL A 594 -33.19 3.80 -18.84
N LEU A 595 -34.33 4.21 -18.27
CA LEU A 595 -34.43 4.55 -16.84
C LEU A 595 -34.25 3.32 -15.94
N ALA A 596 -34.73 2.15 -16.36
CA ALA A 596 -34.56 0.90 -15.61
C ALA A 596 -33.08 0.45 -15.52
N GLU A 597 -32.24 0.87 -16.48
CA GLU A 597 -30.79 0.69 -16.44
C GLU A 597 -30.04 1.71 -15.54
N GLY A 598 -30.77 2.62 -14.88
CA GLY A 598 -30.19 3.71 -14.08
C GLY A 598 -29.69 4.89 -14.92
N ARG A 599 -29.93 4.91 -16.23
CA ARG A 599 -29.41 5.94 -17.13
C ARG A 599 -30.28 7.20 -17.16
N GLN A 600 -29.64 8.32 -17.42
CA GLN A 600 -30.38 9.55 -17.71
C GLN A 600 -30.94 9.56 -19.13
N LEU A 601 -32.12 10.13 -19.28
CA LEU A 601 -32.71 10.37 -20.60
C LEU A 601 -32.08 11.59 -21.27
N ASP A 602 -31.93 11.54 -22.59
CA ASP A 602 -31.43 12.68 -23.37
C ASP A 602 -32.36 13.92 -23.24
N ASP A 603 -33.66 13.69 -23.17
CA ASP A 603 -34.70 14.71 -22.98
C ASP A 603 -35.78 14.25 -21.97
N PRO A 604 -35.54 14.46 -20.66
CA PRO A 604 -36.51 14.11 -19.61
C PRO A 604 -37.83 14.88 -19.73
N ALA A 605 -37.81 16.12 -20.24
CA ALA A 605 -39.02 16.93 -20.38
C ALA A 605 -39.94 16.37 -21.45
N ALA A 606 -39.41 15.96 -22.59
CA ALA A 606 -40.18 15.30 -23.64
C ALA A 606 -40.76 13.94 -23.20
N PHE A 607 -40.04 13.19 -22.36
CA PHE A 607 -40.57 11.96 -21.77
C PHE A 607 -41.78 12.23 -20.87
N VAL A 608 -41.68 13.22 -19.98
CA VAL A 608 -42.79 13.59 -19.10
C VAL A 608 -44.01 14.08 -19.90
N ALA A 609 -43.80 14.88 -20.95
CA ALA A 609 -44.88 15.33 -21.84
C ALA A 609 -45.59 14.14 -22.52
N ARG A 610 -44.84 13.20 -23.12
CA ARG A 610 -45.41 11.99 -23.73
C ARG A 610 -46.18 11.13 -22.73
N LEU A 611 -45.63 10.96 -21.52
CA LEU A 611 -46.28 10.19 -20.46
C LEU A 611 -47.62 10.83 -20.07
N ASN A 612 -47.65 12.15 -19.87
CA ASN A 612 -48.88 12.87 -19.52
C ASN A 612 -49.94 12.79 -20.63
N GLU A 613 -49.56 12.94 -21.89
CA GLU A 613 -50.48 12.77 -23.04
C GLU A 613 -51.10 11.37 -23.03
N LEU A 614 -50.28 10.32 -22.91
CA LEU A 614 -50.79 8.93 -22.89
C LEU A 614 -51.69 8.64 -21.70
N LEU A 615 -51.38 9.19 -20.51
CA LEU A 615 -52.23 9.04 -19.32
C LEU A 615 -53.57 9.80 -19.47
N THR A 616 -53.56 10.98 -20.09
CA THR A 616 -54.79 11.76 -20.37
C THR A 616 -55.69 11.03 -21.38
N ASP A 617 -55.10 10.48 -22.43
CA ASP A 617 -55.81 9.69 -23.44
C ASP A 617 -56.46 8.40 -22.86
N LEU A 618 -55.83 7.80 -21.86
CA LEU A 618 -56.39 6.66 -21.13
C LEU A 618 -57.63 7.03 -20.30
N GLY A 619 -57.61 8.19 -19.64
CA GLY A 619 -58.74 8.69 -18.85
C GLY A 619 -59.97 8.99 -19.70
N THR A 620 -59.79 9.43 -20.94
CA THR A 620 -60.90 9.76 -21.86
C THR A 620 -61.54 8.52 -22.51
N GLN A 621 -60.87 7.36 -22.60
CA GLN A 621 -61.44 6.11 -23.12
C GLN A 621 -62.19 5.30 -22.07
N GLY A 622 -61.94 5.49 -20.80
CA GLY A 622 -62.70 4.85 -19.70
C GLY A 622 -64.02 5.52 -19.35
N ALA A 623 -64.32 6.66 -19.97
CA ALA A 623 -65.53 7.44 -19.73
C ALA A 623 -66.58 7.37 -20.86
N LYS A 624 -66.40 6.44 -21.80
CA LYS A 624 -67.42 6.11 -22.83
C LYS A 624 -67.88 4.63 -22.63
#